data_1a4862009efe8d18ad0788d459df46dc
#
_entry.id   1a4862009efe8d18ad0788d459df46dc
#
_cell.length_a   1.000
_cell.length_b   1.000
_cell.length_c   1.000
_cell.angle_alpha   90.00
_cell.angle_beta   90.00
_cell.angle_gamma   90.00
#
_symmetry.space_group_name_H-M   'P 1'
#
loop_
_entity.id
_entity.type
_entity.pdbx_description
1 polymer ?
#
loop_
_entity_poly.entity_id
_entity_poly.type
_entity_poly.pdbx_seq_one_letter_code
_entity_poly.pdbx_strand_id
1 'polypeptide(L)'
;MRTSCTTRPRAALLIAICLSAAPFSSGCGSTNSARPAPETIDQRRQPSPVGVYHRLEKGQSLSLLSRVYQVPLSTLIQVNRIGDPSSIPVHTPIFIPGAARVIFIASFEDPALAWPLIGKVTTPYSLGGKHRHHEGIDIDGELGQRIRAAGAGRVVEAGREGKYGNAILIDHGEGLMTFYAHASKLLVRAGDWVKQGEVIAEVGRSGNARGTHLHFEARRNGHAVNPLGLLSESPLIATAR
;
A
#
# COMPACT_ATOMS: atom_id res chain seq x y z
N MET A 1 51.95 19.37 -11.62
CA MET A 1 52.00 18.48 -12.80
C MET A 1 50.62 18.39 -13.41
N ARG A 2 50.54 18.81 -14.66
CA ARG A 2 49.31 18.87 -15.49
C ARG A 2 49.05 17.52 -16.11
N THR A 3 47.77 17.13 -16.27
CA THR A 3 47.23 16.32 -17.38
C THR A 3 45.70 16.27 -17.20
N SER A 4 44.97 16.83 -17.97
CA SER A 4 44.49 16.92 -19.38
C SER A 4 43.18 16.14 -19.51
N CYS A 5 42.14 16.95 -19.68
CA CYS A 5 40.78 16.65 -20.09
C CYS A 5 40.74 16.09 -21.53
N THR A 6 39.99 15.03 -21.79
CA THR A 6 39.70 14.55 -23.15
C THR A 6 38.18 14.42 -23.35
N THR A 7 37.67 15.39 -24.07
CA THR A 7 36.33 15.48 -24.63
C THR A 7 36.22 14.60 -25.88
N ARG A 8 35.20 13.76 -26.03
CA ARG A 8 34.83 13.08 -27.28
C ARG A 8 33.60 13.74 -27.92
N PRO A 9 33.61 13.91 -29.28
CA PRO A 9 32.53 14.61 -29.97
C PRO A 9 31.35 13.72 -30.34
N ARG A 10 30.17 14.35 -30.36
CA ARG A 10 28.91 13.80 -30.85
C ARG A 10 28.94 13.75 -32.39
N ALA A 11 28.63 12.57 -32.96
CA ALA A 11 28.39 12.41 -34.40
C ALA A 11 26.93 12.81 -34.70
N ALA A 12 26.75 13.78 -35.56
CA ALA A 12 25.47 14.16 -36.14
C ALA A 12 25.22 13.33 -37.39
N LEU A 13 24.08 12.62 -37.47
CA LEU A 13 23.66 11.88 -38.65
C LEU A 13 22.72 12.77 -39.48
N LEU A 14 23.22 13.24 -40.63
CA LEU A 14 22.43 13.93 -41.66
C LEU A 14 21.70 12.90 -42.52
N ILE A 15 20.38 12.97 -42.59
CA ILE A 15 19.58 12.22 -43.55
C ILE A 15 19.27 13.12 -44.72
N ALA A 16 19.80 12.72 -45.89
CA ALA A 16 19.58 13.37 -47.17
C ALA A 16 18.21 12.95 -47.74
N ILE A 17 17.39 13.95 -48.10
CA ILE A 17 16.10 13.76 -48.79
C ILE A 17 16.39 13.83 -50.30
N CYS A 18 16.21 12.72 -51.01
CA CYS A 18 16.19 12.70 -52.46
C CYS A 18 14.80 13.06 -52.99
N LEU A 19 14.68 14.19 -53.62
CA LEU A 19 13.55 14.54 -54.49
C LEU A 19 13.79 13.89 -55.88
N SER A 20 12.86 13.01 -56.28
CA SER A 20 12.75 12.57 -57.66
C SER A 20 11.43 13.09 -58.26
N ALA A 21 11.56 13.94 -59.24
CA ALA A 21 10.48 14.42 -60.10
C ALA A 21 10.23 13.40 -61.24
N ALA A 22 9.00 13.06 -61.51
CA ALA A 22 8.60 12.33 -62.72
C ALA A 22 7.50 13.10 -63.45
N PRO A 23 7.44 12.94 -64.81
CA PRO A 23 6.74 13.88 -65.65
C PRO A 23 5.25 13.51 -65.86
N PHE A 24 4.47 14.56 -66.18
CA PHE A 24 3.09 14.54 -66.62
C PHE A 24 2.91 13.77 -67.96
N SER A 25 1.94 12.90 -68.00
CA SER A 25 1.33 12.49 -69.27
C SER A 25 -0.21 12.61 -69.16
N SER A 26 -0.72 13.47 -70.03
CA SER A 26 -2.15 13.70 -70.23
C SER A 26 -2.85 12.48 -70.84
N GLY A 27 -3.84 11.95 -70.15
CA GLY A 27 -4.78 10.96 -70.70
C GLY A 27 -6.19 11.31 -70.33
N CYS A 28 -6.95 11.83 -71.35
CA CYS A 28 -8.35 12.08 -71.28
C CYS A 28 -9.14 10.77 -71.36
N GLY A 29 -9.88 10.41 -70.32
CA GLY A 29 -10.76 9.22 -70.31
C GLY A 29 -11.87 9.45 -69.28
N SER A 30 -13.01 9.91 -69.78
CA SER A 30 -14.25 10.06 -69.01
C SER A 30 -14.85 8.68 -68.76
N THR A 31 -14.77 8.15 -67.52
CA THR A 31 -15.66 7.10 -67.04
C THR A 31 -16.23 7.50 -65.68
N ASN A 32 -17.53 7.70 -65.72
CA ASN A 32 -18.37 7.97 -64.57
C ASN A 32 -18.34 6.76 -63.62
N SER A 33 -17.37 6.67 -62.73
CA SER A 33 -17.33 5.69 -61.64
C SER A 33 -17.79 6.36 -60.34
N ALA A 34 -18.99 6.00 -59.92
CA ALA A 34 -19.54 6.42 -58.65
C ALA A 34 -18.54 6.03 -57.54
N ARG A 35 -17.98 7.03 -56.89
CA ARG A 35 -17.13 6.88 -55.73
C ARG A 35 -17.98 6.28 -54.61
N PRO A 36 -17.62 5.10 -54.02
CA PRO A 36 -18.32 4.60 -52.88
C PRO A 36 -18.18 5.65 -51.76
N ALA A 37 -19.30 5.98 -51.14
CA ALA A 37 -19.33 6.84 -49.99
C ALA A 37 -18.39 6.26 -48.91
N PRO A 38 -17.65 7.09 -48.16
CA PRO A 38 -16.86 6.58 -47.06
C PRO A 38 -17.80 5.85 -46.11
N GLU A 39 -17.55 4.56 -45.90
CA GLU A 39 -18.20 3.79 -44.84
C GLU A 39 -18.01 4.52 -43.55
N THR A 40 -19.10 5.09 -43.05
CA THR A 40 -19.16 5.65 -41.69
C THR A 40 -18.92 4.48 -40.77
N ILE A 41 -17.68 4.34 -40.28
CA ILE A 41 -17.35 3.40 -39.22
C ILE A 41 -18.27 3.76 -38.05
N ASP A 42 -19.28 2.92 -37.83
CA ASP A 42 -20.20 3.06 -36.71
C ASP A 42 -19.41 2.93 -35.40
N GLN A 43 -18.98 4.05 -34.86
CA GLN A 43 -18.25 4.16 -33.58
C GLN A 43 -19.08 3.68 -32.38
N ARG A 44 -20.30 3.18 -32.58
CA ARG A 44 -21.19 2.72 -31.51
C ARG A 44 -21.04 1.24 -31.16
N ARG A 45 -20.22 0.46 -31.87
CA ARG A 45 -19.89 -0.92 -31.52
C ARG A 45 -18.46 -1.05 -31.03
N GLN A 46 -18.10 -0.34 -29.99
CA GLN A 46 -17.02 -0.85 -29.14
C GLN A 46 -17.55 -2.09 -28.43
N PRO A 47 -16.92 -3.26 -28.59
CA PRO A 47 -17.31 -4.43 -27.81
C PRO A 47 -17.28 -4.03 -26.34
N SER A 48 -18.37 -4.27 -25.62
CA SER A 48 -18.41 -4.05 -24.19
C SER A 48 -17.18 -4.76 -23.60
N PRO A 49 -16.37 -4.07 -22.77
CA PRO A 49 -15.16 -4.66 -22.24
C PRO A 49 -15.54 -5.95 -21.51
N VAL A 50 -15.00 -7.09 -21.98
CA VAL A 50 -15.19 -8.38 -21.29
C VAL A 50 -14.58 -8.25 -19.90
N GLY A 51 -15.37 -8.52 -18.87
CA GLY A 51 -14.95 -8.41 -17.49
C GLY A 51 -16.10 -8.63 -16.53
N VAL A 52 -15.82 -8.55 -15.25
CA VAL A 52 -16.81 -8.70 -14.18
C VAL A 52 -16.77 -7.50 -13.23
N TYR A 53 -17.86 -7.28 -12.51
CA TYR A 53 -17.88 -6.32 -11.41
C TYR A 53 -17.65 -7.05 -10.10
N HIS A 54 -16.57 -6.70 -9.40
CA HIS A 54 -16.29 -7.13 -8.05
C HIS A 54 -16.78 -6.06 -7.07
N ARG A 55 -17.66 -6.42 -6.14
CA ARG A 55 -18.10 -5.51 -5.07
C ARG A 55 -17.02 -5.47 -3.99
N LEU A 56 -16.49 -4.29 -3.72
CA LEU A 56 -15.43 -4.11 -2.73
C LEU A 56 -15.99 -4.37 -1.32
N GLU A 57 -15.54 -5.41 -0.66
CA GLU A 57 -15.95 -5.73 0.71
C GLU A 57 -15.03 -5.03 1.73
N LYS A 58 -15.49 -4.98 3.00
CA LYS A 58 -14.71 -4.40 4.10
C LYS A 58 -13.34 -5.06 4.19
N GLY A 59 -12.28 -4.26 4.26
CA GLY A 59 -10.89 -4.74 4.32
C GLY A 59 -10.27 -5.08 2.96
N GLN A 60 -11.02 -5.02 1.86
CA GLN A 60 -10.46 -5.18 0.51
C GLN A 60 -9.98 -3.85 -0.04
N SER A 61 -8.91 -3.89 -0.86
CA SER A 61 -8.34 -2.74 -1.54
C SER A 61 -8.17 -3.01 -3.03
N LEU A 62 -8.02 -1.95 -3.84
CA LEU A 62 -7.69 -2.10 -5.27
C LEU A 62 -6.38 -2.85 -5.48
N SER A 63 -5.40 -2.68 -4.60
CA SER A 63 -4.13 -3.40 -4.65
C SER A 63 -4.32 -4.91 -4.47
N LEU A 64 -5.23 -5.31 -3.58
CA LEU A 64 -5.62 -6.70 -3.39
C LEU A 64 -6.31 -7.24 -4.65
N LEU A 65 -7.29 -6.51 -5.19
CA LEU A 65 -7.97 -6.91 -6.44
C LEU A 65 -7.00 -7.03 -7.60
N SER A 66 -6.06 -6.09 -7.73
CA SER A 66 -5.00 -6.12 -8.75
C SER A 66 -4.20 -7.43 -8.72
N ARG A 67 -3.82 -7.90 -7.52
CA ARG A 67 -3.06 -9.15 -7.35
C ARG A 67 -3.91 -10.38 -7.58
N VAL A 68 -5.13 -10.42 -7.02
CA VAL A 68 -6.02 -11.58 -7.11
C VAL A 68 -6.48 -11.83 -8.56
N TYR A 69 -6.79 -10.75 -9.28
CA TYR A 69 -7.23 -10.84 -10.67
C TYR A 69 -6.08 -10.72 -11.67
N GLN A 70 -4.85 -10.48 -11.21
CA GLN A 70 -3.66 -10.25 -12.04
C GLN A 70 -3.85 -9.12 -13.07
N VAL A 71 -4.57 -8.08 -12.69
CA VAL A 71 -4.80 -6.87 -13.48
C VAL A 71 -3.97 -5.74 -12.89
N PRO A 72 -3.18 -5.00 -13.68
CA PRO A 72 -2.39 -3.88 -13.17
C PRO A 72 -3.25 -2.87 -12.39
N LEU A 73 -2.77 -2.41 -11.23
CA LEU A 73 -3.48 -1.44 -10.40
C LEU A 73 -3.84 -0.16 -11.17
N SER A 74 -2.92 0.33 -12.00
CA SER A 74 -3.14 1.48 -12.88
C SER A 74 -4.32 1.27 -13.84
N THR A 75 -4.48 0.05 -14.37
CA THR A 75 -5.61 -0.31 -15.22
C THR A 75 -6.92 -0.26 -14.44
N LEU A 76 -6.96 -0.82 -13.21
CA LEU A 76 -8.15 -0.78 -12.36
C LEU A 76 -8.56 0.66 -12.03
N ILE A 77 -7.60 1.52 -11.69
CA ILE A 77 -7.82 2.94 -11.42
C ILE A 77 -8.43 3.63 -12.65
N GLN A 78 -7.82 3.43 -13.81
CA GLN A 78 -8.19 4.09 -15.06
C GLN A 78 -9.59 3.67 -15.54
N VAL A 79 -9.87 2.37 -15.64
CA VAL A 79 -11.16 1.87 -16.19
C VAL A 79 -12.33 2.19 -15.26
N ASN A 80 -12.09 2.27 -13.95
CA ASN A 80 -13.09 2.62 -12.95
C ASN A 80 -13.14 4.13 -12.64
N ARG A 81 -12.29 4.94 -13.27
CA ARG A 81 -12.20 6.40 -13.08
C ARG A 81 -12.04 6.81 -11.62
N ILE A 82 -11.20 6.08 -10.89
CA ILE A 82 -10.97 6.30 -9.47
C ILE A 82 -9.98 7.44 -9.29
N GLY A 83 -10.40 8.53 -8.65
CA GLY A 83 -9.56 9.69 -8.39
C GLY A 83 -8.60 9.46 -7.20
N ASP A 84 -9.09 8.85 -6.14
CA ASP A 84 -8.31 8.53 -4.95
C ASP A 84 -8.49 7.04 -4.58
N PRO A 85 -7.47 6.20 -4.87
CA PRO A 85 -7.50 4.77 -4.55
C PRO A 85 -7.55 4.45 -3.05
N SER A 86 -7.18 5.40 -2.19
CA SER A 86 -7.16 5.22 -0.73
C SER A 86 -8.51 5.48 -0.06
N SER A 87 -9.47 6.06 -0.78
CA SER A 87 -10.76 6.54 -0.26
C SER A 87 -11.97 5.96 -1.01
N ILE A 88 -11.94 4.66 -1.31
CA ILE A 88 -13.05 4.00 -2.01
C ILE A 88 -14.04 3.45 -0.98
N PRO A 89 -15.33 3.84 -1.05
CA PRO A 89 -16.34 3.31 -0.14
C PRO A 89 -16.50 1.79 -0.24
N VAL A 90 -16.76 1.14 0.89
CA VAL A 90 -17.17 -0.27 0.93
C VAL A 90 -18.41 -0.47 0.07
N HIS A 91 -18.53 -1.63 -0.57
CA HIS A 91 -19.58 -2.01 -1.51
C HIS A 91 -19.56 -1.29 -2.86
N THR A 92 -18.51 -0.49 -3.14
CA THR A 92 -18.32 0.08 -4.49
C THR A 92 -18.09 -1.05 -5.51
N PRO A 93 -18.84 -1.10 -6.62
CA PRO A 93 -18.60 -2.06 -7.69
C PRO A 93 -17.36 -1.65 -8.48
N ILE A 94 -16.35 -2.51 -8.51
CA ILE A 94 -15.10 -2.32 -9.25
C ILE A 94 -15.14 -3.20 -10.50
N PHE A 95 -15.08 -2.62 -11.67
CA PHE A 95 -14.97 -3.35 -12.92
C PHE A 95 -13.56 -3.95 -13.08
N ILE A 96 -13.49 -5.25 -13.32
CA ILE A 96 -12.26 -6.01 -13.50
C ILE A 96 -12.18 -6.47 -14.96
N PRO A 97 -11.41 -5.79 -15.81
CA PRO A 97 -11.31 -6.14 -17.22
C PRO A 97 -10.61 -7.47 -17.40
N GLY A 98 -11.11 -8.28 -18.36
CA GLY A 98 -10.54 -9.60 -18.68
C GLY A 98 -10.88 -10.72 -17.71
N ALA A 99 -11.52 -10.44 -16.59
CA ALA A 99 -11.93 -11.47 -15.65
C ALA A 99 -13.18 -12.21 -16.17
N ALA A 100 -13.13 -13.56 -16.16
CA ALA A 100 -14.23 -14.41 -16.62
C ALA A 100 -15.30 -14.64 -15.53
N ARG A 101 -14.94 -14.46 -14.26
CA ARG A 101 -15.82 -14.65 -13.09
C ARG A 101 -15.38 -13.79 -11.91
N VAL A 102 -16.32 -13.51 -11.01
CA VAL A 102 -15.99 -12.91 -9.72
C VAL A 102 -15.27 -13.95 -8.86
N ILE A 103 -14.09 -13.61 -8.38
CA ILE A 103 -13.36 -14.44 -7.42
C ILE A 103 -13.88 -14.08 -6.03
N PHE A 104 -14.36 -15.09 -5.30
CA PHE A 104 -14.68 -14.91 -3.89
C PHE A 104 -13.35 -14.71 -3.14
N ILE A 105 -13.09 -13.47 -2.78
CA ILE A 105 -12.02 -13.14 -1.86
C ILE A 105 -12.70 -13.20 -0.50
N ALA A 106 -12.37 -14.22 0.31
CA ALA A 106 -12.80 -14.23 1.71
C ALA A 106 -12.50 -12.82 2.24
N SER A 107 -13.51 -12.18 2.84
CA SER A 107 -13.31 -10.87 3.44
C SER A 107 -12.06 -10.98 4.31
N PHE A 108 -10.99 -10.29 3.89
CA PHE A 108 -9.88 -10.06 4.78
C PHE A 108 -10.47 -9.14 5.84
N GLU A 109 -11.05 -9.72 6.87
CA GLU A 109 -10.96 -9.07 8.15
C GLU A 109 -9.47 -8.81 8.27
N ASP A 110 -9.07 -7.55 8.42
CA ASP A 110 -7.67 -7.21 8.71
C ASP A 110 -7.20 -8.28 9.68
N PRO A 111 -6.11 -9.02 9.40
CA PRO A 111 -5.71 -10.10 10.29
C PRO A 111 -5.69 -9.47 11.67
N ALA A 112 -6.62 -9.93 12.53
CA ALA A 112 -6.81 -9.28 13.81
C ALA A 112 -5.45 -9.25 14.48
N LEU A 113 -4.92 -8.05 14.68
CA LEU A 113 -3.61 -7.90 15.30
C LEU A 113 -3.71 -8.50 16.71
N ALA A 114 -2.80 -9.38 17.05
CA ALA A 114 -2.71 -9.90 18.40
C ALA A 114 -2.24 -8.80 19.35
N TRP A 115 -2.65 -8.84 20.61
CA TRP A 115 -2.14 -7.94 21.62
C TRP A 115 -0.63 -8.11 21.77
N PRO A 116 0.16 -7.03 21.61
CA PRO A 116 1.62 -7.10 21.67
C PRO A 116 2.14 -7.28 23.09
N LEU A 117 1.30 -6.93 24.07
CA LEU A 117 1.61 -7.02 25.51
C LEU A 117 0.31 -7.29 26.27
N ILE A 118 0.36 -8.16 27.27
CA ILE A 118 -0.73 -8.34 28.23
C ILE A 118 -0.57 -7.27 29.31
N GLY A 119 -1.46 -6.31 29.32
CA GLY A 119 -1.43 -5.17 30.24
C GLY A 119 -2.64 -4.25 30.07
N LYS A 120 -2.84 -3.34 30.99
CA LYS A 120 -3.89 -2.33 30.93
C LYS A 120 -3.50 -1.20 29.98
N VAL A 121 -4.42 -0.75 29.13
CA VAL A 121 -4.23 0.50 28.38
C VAL A 121 -4.34 1.67 29.33
N THR A 122 -3.24 2.41 29.50
CA THR A 122 -3.13 3.57 30.41
C THR A 122 -3.34 4.90 29.69
N THR A 123 -2.94 4.97 28.42
CA THR A 123 -3.13 6.16 27.57
C THR A 123 -3.78 5.73 26.25
N PRO A 124 -4.98 6.22 25.91
CA PRO A 124 -5.64 5.88 24.67
C PRO A 124 -5.06 6.68 23.49
N TYR A 125 -5.32 6.19 22.28
CA TYR A 125 -5.10 6.91 21.03
C TYR A 125 -5.93 8.19 20.99
N SER A 126 -5.32 9.32 20.53
CA SER A 126 -5.98 10.61 20.39
C SER A 126 -5.31 11.49 19.34
N LEU A 127 -6.07 11.97 18.36
CA LEU A 127 -5.58 12.92 17.36
C LEU A 127 -5.60 14.39 17.86
N GLY A 128 -5.83 14.63 19.15
CA GLY A 128 -5.88 15.98 19.72
C GLY A 128 -7.26 16.36 20.23
N GLY A 129 -7.59 17.67 20.22
CA GLY A 129 -8.82 18.21 20.79
C GLY A 129 -8.68 18.43 22.30
N LYS A 130 -9.59 17.87 23.11
CA LYS A 130 -9.53 17.96 24.57
C LYS A 130 -8.40 17.13 25.20
N HIS A 131 -7.88 16.17 24.46
CA HIS A 131 -6.80 15.28 24.88
C HIS A 131 -5.50 15.64 24.14
N ARG A 132 -4.37 15.29 24.77
CA ARG A 132 -3.07 15.44 24.16
C ARG A 132 -2.97 14.53 22.92
N HIS A 133 -2.32 15.02 21.84
CA HIS A 133 -2.06 14.22 20.64
C HIS A 133 -1.23 12.96 21.00
N HIS A 134 -1.72 11.78 20.65
CA HIS A 134 -1.12 10.49 20.94
C HIS A 134 -1.40 9.51 19.81
N GLU A 135 -0.38 9.18 19.02
CA GLU A 135 -0.49 8.41 17.77
C GLU A 135 -0.66 6.89 17.98
N GLY A 136 -0.72 6.46 19.24
CA GLY A 136 -0.85 5.05 19.61
C GLY A 136 -1.63 4.85 20.90
N ILE A 137 -1.40 3.73 21.54
CA ILE A 137 -1.85 3.42 22.89
C ILE A 137 -0.64 3.08 23.76
N ASP A 138 -0.69 3.47 25.03
CA ASP A 138 0.30 3.01 26.01
C ASP A 138 -0.30 1.84 26.80
N ILE A 139 0.43 0.74 26.83
CA ILE A 139 0.07 -0.49 27.53
C ILE A 139 1.02 -0.65 28.70
N ASP A 140 0.47 -0.65 29.92
CA ASP A 140 1.23 -0.88 31.15
C ASP A 140 1.94 -2.24 31.11
N GLY A 141 3.19 -2.27 31.63
CA GLY A 141 4.01 -3.48 31.64
C GLY A 141 5.18 -3.39 32.58
N GLU A 142 5.63 -4.56 33.02
CA GLU A 142 6.79 -4.68 33.88
C GLU A 142 8.09 -4.57 33.08
N LEU A 143 9.13 -4.03 33.70
CA LEU A 143 10.46 -3.97 33.09
C LEU A 143 10.93 -5.38 32.68
N GLY A 144 11.31 -5.55 31.42
CA GLY A 144 11.74 -6.85 30.89
C GLY A 144 10.59 -7.78 30.46
N GLN A 145 9.33 -7.40 30.65
CA GLN A 145 8.18 -8.17 30.14
C GLN A 145 8.28 -8.29 28.60
N ARG A 146 7.94 -9.46 28.05
CA ARG A 146 8.11 -9.75 26.63
C ARG A 146 7.08 -9.03 25.77
N ILE A 147 7.56 -8.25 24.80
CA ILE A 147 6.77 -7.63 23.75
C ILE A 147 6.74 -8.59 22.55
N ARG A 148 5.55 -8.81 21.99
CA ARG A 148 5.32 -9.71 20.87
C ARG A 148 4.89 -8.95 19.63
N ALA A 149 5.24 -9.45 18.45
CA ALA A 149 4.76 -8.94 17.18
C ALA A 149 3.23 -9.09 17.09
N ALA A 150 2.52 -8.01 16.87
CA ALA A 150 1.06 -8.00 16.76
C ALA A 150 0.56 -8.70 15.48
N GLY A 151 1.37 -8.74 14.44
CA GLY A 151 1.12 -9.45 13.19
C GLY A 151 2.41 -10.07 12.64
N ALA A 152 2.27 -11.03 11.72
CA ALA A 152 3.41 -11.50 10.94
C ALA A 152 3.85 -10.41 9.97
N GLY A 153 5.17 -10.26 9.75
CA GLY A 153 5.67 -9.23 8.86
C GLY A 153 7.19 -9.10 8.83
N ARG A 154 7.66 -8.10 8.10
CA ARG A 154 9.08 -7.77 7.99
C ARG A 154 9.43 -6.60 8.91
N VAL A 155 10.46 -6.75 9.71
CA VAL A 155 11.02 -5.64 10.49
C VAL A 155 11.66 -4.64 9.53
N VAL A 156 11.10 -3.44 9.46
CA VAL A 156 11.60 -2.34 8.61
C VAL A 156 12.69 -1.59 9.34
N GLU A 157 12.44 -1.31 10.63
CA GLU A 157 13.36 -0.59 11.50
C GLU A 157 13.44 -1.27 12.87
N ALA A 158 14.64 -1.33 13.45
CA ALA A 158 14.89 -1.76 14.82
C ALA A 158 16.12 -1.03 15.36
N GLY A 159 15.90 -0.08 16.27
CA GLY A 159 16.97 0.78 16.76
C GLY A 159 16.48 1.88 17.69
N ARG A 160 17.34 2.89 17.90
CA ARG A 160 17.00 4.05 18.70
C ARG A 160 16.35 5.14 17.89
N GLU A 161 15.11 5.50 18.25
CA GLU A 161 14.28 6.46 17.51
C GLU A 161 13.90 7.65 18.44
N GLY A 162 14.69 8.70 18.41
CA GLY A 162 14.45 9.98 19.10
C GLY A 162 13.76 9.88 20.46
N LYS A 163 12.58 10.49 20.57
CA LYS A 163 11.75 10.49 21.80
C LYS A 163 11.20 9.11 22.16
N TYR A 164 11.09 8.21 21.22
CA TYR A 164 10.55 6.86 21.40
C TYR A 164 11.56 5.87 22.01
N GLY A 165 12.86 6.23 22.06
CA GLY A 165 13.89 5.36 22.59
C GLY A 165 14.15 4.17 21.69
N ASN A 166 14.31 2.97 22.26
CA ASN A 166 14.45 1.76 21.47
C ASN A 166 13.10 1.37 20.89
N ALA A 167 13.03 1.29 19.57
CA ALA A 167 11.80 1.07 18.83
C ALA A 167 11.96 0.05 17.70
N ILE A 168 10.84 -0.55 17.31
CA ILE A 168 10.71 -1.47 16.19
C ILE A 168 9.55 -1.02 15.32
N LEU A 169 9.73 -1.04 14.01
CA LEU A 169 8.67 -0.86 13.01
C LEU A 169 8.55 -2.15 12.19
N ILE A 170 7.36 -2.72 12.12
CA ILE A 170 7.06 -3.93 11.35
C ILE A 170 6.07 -3.60 10.24
N ASP A 171 6.39 -3.99 9.01
CA ASP A 171 5.51 -3.94 7.85
C ASP A 171 4.80 -5.30 7.69
N HIS A 172 3.47 -5.27 7.76
CA HIS A 172 2.60 -6.45 7.59
C HIS A 172 2.06 -6.61 6.16
N GLY A 173 2.46 -5.70 5.26
CA GLY A 173 1.90 -5.61 3.91
C GLY A 173 0.60 -4.80 3.87
N GLU A 174 0.06 -4.57 2.67
CA GLU A 174 -1.18 -3.82 2.43
C GLU A 174 -1.20 -2.42 3.06
N GLY A 175 -0.03 -1.81 3.29
CA GLY A 175 0.10 -0.51 3.95
C GLY A 175 -0.15 -0.54 5.46
N LEU A 176 -0.30 -1.72 6.06
CA LEU A 176 -0.43 -1.88 7.51
C LEU A 176 0.95 -2.04 8.14
N MET A 177 1.26 -1.18 9.11
CA MET A 177 2.49 -1.25 9.91
C MET A 177 2.16 -1.16 11.39
N THR A 178 3.00 -1.76 12.23
CA THR A 178 2.94 -1.59 13.68
C THR A 178 4.27 -1.09 14.22
N PHE A 179 4.17 -0.20 15.21
CA PHE A 179 5.32 0.43 15.85
C PHE A 179 5.31 0.18 17.36
N TYR A 180 6.47 -0.19 17.89
CA TYR A 180 6.69 -0.59 19.27
C TYR A 180 7.81 0.26 19.84
N ALA A 181 7.57 0.97 20.94
CA ALA A 181 8.56 1.89 21.48
C ALA A 181 8.77 1.74 23.00
N HIS A 182 9.76 2.46 23.49
CA HIS A 182 10.23 2.49 24.88
C HIS A 182 10.82 1.18 25.41
N ALA A 183 11.21 0.25 24.48
CA ALA A 183 11.79 -1.02 24.84
C ALA A 183 13.11 -0.87 25.65
N SER A 184 13.34 -1.78 26.59
CA SER A 184 14.65 -1.92 27.26
C SER A 184 15.66 -2.61 26.35
N LYS A 185 15.19 -3.60 25.60
CA LYS A 185 16.01 -4.43 24.72
C LYS A 185 15.26 -4.80 23.44
N LEU A 186 15.93 -4.74 22.30
CA LEU A 186 15.44 -5.22 21.03
C LEU A 186 16.02 -6.63 20.79
N LEU A 187 15.17 -7.56 20.32
CA LEU A 187 15.53 -8.97 20.09
C LEU A 187 15.54 -9.32 18.60
N VAL A 188 15.17 -8.37 17.75
CA VAL A 188 15.15 -8.49 16.29
C VAL A 188 15.90 -7.33 15.66
N ARG A 189 16.25 -7.45 14.37
CA ARG A 189 16.97 -6.45 13.57
C ARG A 189 16.16 -6.08 12.33
N ALA A 190 16.45 -4.93 11.75
CA ALA A 190 15.91 -4.54 10.45
C ALA A 190 16.25 -5.61 9.40
N GLY A 191 15.24 -6.00 8.63
CA GLY A 191 15.31 -7.06 7.64
C GLY A 191 14.78 -8.42 8.09
N ASP A 192 14.66 -8.68 9.39
CA ASP A 192 14.14 -9.94 9.93
C ASP A 192 12.66 -10.13 9.56
N TRP A 193 12.25 -11.38 9.37
CA TRP A 193 10.85 -11.78 9.28
C TRP A 193 10.39 -12.33 10.62
N VAL A 194 9.25 -11.86 11.10
CA VAL A 194 8.65 -12.29 12.36
C VAL A 194 7.26 -12.87 12.14
N LYS A 195 6.88 -13.82 12.98
CA LYS A 195 5.52 -14.37 13.04
C LYS A 195 4.69 -13.57 14.04
N GLN A 196 3.37 -13.56 13.85
CA GLN A 196 2.45 -13.06 14.89
C GLN A 196 2.72 -13.79 16.22
N GLY A 197 2.81 -13.04 17.32
CA GLY A 197 3.09 -13.57 18.65
C GLY A 197 4.58 -13.85 18.94
N GLU A 198 5.47 -13.71 17.97
CA GLU A 198 6.91 -13.85 18.18
C GLU A 198 7.44 -12.77 19.10
N VAL A 199 8.35 -13.11 20.00
CA VAL A 199 8.97 -12.16 20.95
C VAL A 199 9.98 -11.30 20.20
N ILE A 200 9.75 -9.98 20.18
CA ILE A 200 10.56 -9.02 19.40
C ILE A 200 11.34 -8.05 20.28
N ALA A 201 10.88 -7.81 21.51
CA ALA A 201 11.51 -6.86 22.42
C ALA A 201 11.12 -7.16 23.88
N GLU A 202 11.70 -6.39 24.80
CA GLU A 202 11.37 -6.37 26.23
C GLU A 202 10.91 -4.95 26.62
N VAL A 203 9.85 -4.87 27.46
CA VAL A 203 9.32 -3.62 27.99
C VAL A 203 10.41 -2.86 28.73
N GLY A 204 10.43 -1.57 28.53
CA GLY A 204 11.41 -0.69 29.17
C GLY A 204 10.85 0.69 29.51
N ARG A 205 11.79 1.63 29.56
CA ARG A 205 11.55 3.05 29.81
C ARG A 205 12.54 3.92 29.03
N SER A 206 12.91 3.48 27.83
CA SER A 206 13.87 4.21 27.00
C SER A 206 13.22 5.45 26.36
N GLY A 207 14.03 6.39 25.92
CA GLY A 207 13.54 7.65 25.36
C GLY A 207 12.86 8.56 26.39
N ASN A 208 11.74 9.18 26.02
CA ASN A 208 11.02 10.13 26.88
C ASN A 208 9.89 9.47 27.70
N ALA A 209 9.96 8.17 27.94
CA ALA A 209 8.97 7.48 28.76
C ALA A 209 9.00 7.93 30.22
N ARG A 210 7.84 8.21 30.83
CA ARG A 210 7.70 8.60 32.22
C ARG A 210 7.66 7.41 33.19
N GLY A 211 7.34 6.22 32.68
CA GLY A 211 7.26 4.96 33.43
C GLY A 211 7.51 3.78 32.51
N THR A 212 7.49 2.56 33.06
CA THR A 212 7.59 1.32 32.28
C THR A 212 6.28 1.07 31.54
N HIS A 213 6.30 1.05 30.22
CA HIS A 213 5.15 0.75 29.38
C HIS A 213 5.62 0.40 27.96
N LEU A 214 4.74 -0.18 27.18
CA LEU A 214 4.85 -0.27 25.74
C LEU A 214 4.03 0.85 25.12
N HIS A 215 4.66 1.72 24.34
CA HIS A 215 3.94 2.57 23.39
C HIS A 215 3.75 1.79 22.09
N PHE A 216 2.48 1.60 21.69
CA PHE A 216 2.11 0.80 20.53
C PHE A 216 1.26 1.60 19.55
N GLU A 217 1.72 1.68 18.29
CA GLU A 217 0.97 2.32 17.21
C GLU A 217 0.59 1.30 16.13
N ALA A 218 -0.55 1.53 15.48
CA ALA A 218 -0.90 0.95 14.20
C ALA A 218 -0.97 2.08 13.16
N ARG A 219 -0.37 1.85 12.00
CA ARG A 219 -0.34 2.81 10.90
C ARG A 219 -0.89 2.18 9.65
N ARG A 220 -1.75 2.90 8.95
CA ARG A 220 -2.29 2.47 7.65
C ARG A 220 -1.95 3.51 6.59
N ASN A 221 -1.27 3.07 5.53
CA ASN A 221 -0.78 3.95 4.46
C ASN A 221 0.02 5.16 4.99
N GLY A 222 0.84 4.94 6.02
CA GLY A 222 1.67 5.96 6.66
C GLY A 222 0.98 6.82 7.71
N HIS A 223 -0.34 6.69 7.91
CA HIS A 223 -1.11 7.46 8.89
C HIS A 223 -1.42 6.61 10.13
N ALA A 224 -1.23 7.20 11.32
CA ALA A 224 -1.60 6.57 12.57
C ALA A 224 -3.12 6.37 12.66
N VAL A 225 -3.53 5.18 13.06
CA VAL A 225 -4.94 4.81 13.27
C VAL A 225 -5.10 4.25 14.69
N ASN A 226 -6.33 4.27 15.21
CA ASN A 226 -6.60 3.74 16.55
C ASN A 226 -6.31 2.22 16.59
N PRO A 227 -5.27 1.76 17.33
CA PRO A 227 -4.91 0.35 17.37
C PRO A 227 -6.01 -0.55 17.91
N LEU A 228 -6.85 -0.05 18.83
CA LEU A 228 -7.92 -0.84 19.45
C LEU A 228 -8.96 -1.37 18.44
N GLY A 229 -9.12 -0.69 17.30
CA GLY A 229 -10.01 -1.14 16.23
C GLY A 229 -9.44 -2.29 15.39
N LEU A 230 -8.15 -2.58 15.52
CA LEU A 230 -7.43 -3.61 14.75
C LEU A 230 -7.00 -4.79 15.62
N LEU A 231 -6.92 -4.60 16.94
CA LEU A 231 -6.55 -5.64 17.89
C LEU A 231 -7.70 -6.65 18.08
N SER A 232 -7.35 -7.94 18.20
CA SER A 232 -8.27 -9.00 18.61
C SER A 232 -8.92 -8.70 19.96
N GLU A 233 -9.91 -9.49 20.37
CA GLU A 233 -10.46 -9.35 21.72
C GLU A 233 -9.36 -9.37 22.78
N SER A 234 -9.49 -8.48 23.76
CA SER A 234 -8.47 -8.34 24.82
C SER A 234 -8.33 -9.64 25.63
N PRO A 235 -7.11 -10.17 25.81
CA PRO A 235 -6.89 -11.35 26.62
C PRO A 235 -7.30 -11.15 28.09
N LEU A 236 -7.39 -9.89 28.56
CA LEU A 236 -7.85 -9.58 29.92
C LEU A 236 -9.37 -9.77 30.10
N ILE A 237 -10.15 -9.75 29.00
CA ILE A 237 -11.60 -9.97 29.03
C ILE A 237 -11.90 -11.48 28.98
N ALA A 238 -11.08 -12.27 28.32
CA ALA A 238 -11.27 -13.72 28.18
C ALA A 238 -11.09 -14.48 29.52
N THR A 239 -10.36 -13.93 30.48
CA THR A 239 -10.13 -14.53 31.82
C THR A 239 -11.23 -14.21 32.84
N ALA A 240 -12.22 -13.38 32.50
CA ALA A 240 -13.31 -12.95 33.39
C ALA A 240 -14.64 -13.71 33.14
N ARG A 241 -14.62 -14.82 32.40
CA ARG A 241 -15.78 -15.70 32.15
C ARG A 241 -15.63 -17.05 32.84
#